data_d427378958d06e965a433835d4623290
#
_entry.id   d427378958d06e965a433835d4623290
#
_cell.length_a   1.000
_cell.length_b   1.000
_cell.length_c   1.000
_cell.angle_alpha   90.00
_cell.angle_beta   90.00
_cell.angle_gamma   90.00
#
_symmetry.space_group_name_H-M   'P 1'
#
loop_
_entity.id
_entity.type
_entity.pdbx_description
1 polymer ?
#
loop_
_entity_poly.entity_id
_entity_poly.type
_entity_poly.pdbx_seq_one_letter_code
_entity_poly.pdbx_strand_id
1 'polypeptide(L)'
;MQPPHLVKVSYLGLVRNVIGCREEEIEVAPGITVGELLARLIDRHGDPFRASVFRSAKELRATTLICVNDCDIAQLQGFETRLERGENLSVVVGVYPPEGG
;
A
#
# COMPACT_ATOMS: atom_id res chain seq x y z
N MET A 1 -12.85 20.71 -12.02
CA MET A 1 -12.90 19.69 -10.95
C MET A 1 -12.84 18.32 -11.60
N GLN A 2 -11.95 17.48 -11.14
CA GLN A 2 -11.80 16.16 -11.73
C GLN A 2 -12.61 15.14 -10.93
N PRO A 3 -13.22 14.17 -11.62
CA PRO A 3 -13.97 13.16 -10.93
C PRO A 3 -13.03 12.22 -10.16
N PRO A 4 -13.53 11.54 -9.15
CA PRO A 4 -12.76 10.51 -8.50
C PRO A 4 -12.42 9.40 -9.47
N HIS A 5 -11.38 8.64 -9.15
CA HIS A 5 -11.01 7.51 -9.99
C HIS A 5 -10.66 6.32 -9.11
N LEU A 6 -10.54 5.17 -9.72
CA LEU A 6 -10.24 3.94 -9.01
C LEU A 6 -8.75 3.67 -9.04
N VAL A 7 -8.22 3.26 -7.91
CA VAL A 7 -6.86 2.75 -7.82
C VAL A 7 -6.95 1.30 -7.41
N LYS A 8 -6.27 0.44 -8.13
CA LYS A 8 -6.23 -0.96 -7.77
C LYS A 8 -5.14 -1.16 -6.73
N VAL A 9 -5.50 -1.81 -5.63
CA VAL A 9 -4.56 -2.11 -4.57
C VAL A 9 -4.36 -3.62 -4.56
N SER A 10 -3.13 -4.05 -4.74
CA SER A 10 -2.79 -5.47 -4.75
C SER A 10 -2.06 -5.82 -3.47
N TYR A 11 -2.41 -6.96 -2.89
CA TYR A 11 -1.83 -7.43 -1.65
C TYR A 11 -1.03 -8.69 -1.92
N LEU A 12 0.23 -8.66 -1.52
CA LEU A 12 1.15 -9.77 -1.78
C LEU A 12 1.81 -10.22 -0.50
N GLY A 13 1.98 -11.52 -0.37
CA GLY A 13 2.63 -12.08 0.80
C GLY A 13 1.70 -12.19 1.99
N LEU A 14 2.27 -12.01 3.17
CA LEU A 14 1.53 -12.25 4.41
C LEU A 14 0.32 -11.34 4.59
N VAL A 15 0.35 -10.16 3.99
CA VAL A 15 -0.75 -9.22 4.15
C VAL A 15 -2.04 -9.76 3.55
N ARG A 16 -1.97 -10.69 2.60
CA ARG A 16 -3.17 -11.31 2.05
C ARG A 16 -3.98 -12.02 3.11
N ASN A 17 -3.29 -12.66 4.05
CA ASN A 17 -3.99 -13.39 5.11
C ASN A 17 -4.68 -12.44 6.06
N VAL A 18 -4.13 -11.25 6.24
CA VAL A 18 -4.72 -10.25 7.11
C VAL A 18 -5.92 -9.61 6.45
N ILE A 19 -5.81 -9.28 5.17
CA ILE A 19 -6.86 -8.59 4.44
C ILE A 19 -7.95 -9.56 4.00
N GLY A 20 -7.58 -10.77 3.61
CA GLY A 20 -8.53 -11.76 3.16
C GLY A 20 -8.85 -11.68 1.68
N CYS A 21 -8.11 -10.87 0.92
CA CYS A 21 -8.29 -10.81 -0.53
C CYS A 21 -6.95 -10.48 -1.18
N ARG A 22 -6.89 -10.69 -2.50
CA ARG A 22 -5.66 -10.50 -3.24
C ARG A 22 -5.54 -9.08 -3.78
N GLU A 23 -6.66 -8.45 -4.01
CA GLU A 23 -6.68 -7.09 -4.54
C GLU A 23 -8.06 -6.49 -4.32
N GLU A 24 -8.12 -5.18 -4.38
CA GLU A 24 -9.39 -4.47 -4.32
C GLU A 24 -9.22 -3.15 -5.03
N GLU A 25 -10.33 -2.56 -5.42
CA GLU A 25 -10.32 -1.24 -6.04
C GLU A 25 -10.87 -0.23 -5.06
N ILE A 26 -10.18 0.89 -4.94
CA ILE A 26 -10.54 1.95 -4.01
C ILE A 26 -10.80 3.22 -4.81
N GLU A 27 -11.95 3.80 -4.60
CA GLU A 27 -12.26 5.09 -5.22
C GLU A 27 -11.56 6.20 -4.45
N VAL A 28 -10.82 7.03 -5.15
CA VAL A 28 -9.99 8.05 -4.53
C VAL A 28 -10.17 9.39 -5.24
N ALA A 29 -9.91 10.46 -4.50
CA ALA A 29 -9.90 11.79 -5.08
C ALA A 29 -8.66 11.96 -5.95
N PRO A 30 -8.74 12.78 -7.00
CA PRO A 30 -7.56 13.07 -7.83
C PRO A 30 -6.46 13.67 -6.97
N GLY A 31 -5.23 13.25 -7.22
CA GLY A 31 -4.09 13.79 -6.50
C GLY A 31 -3.83 13.17 -5.14
N ILE A 32 -4.57 12.11 -4.79
CA ILE A 32 -4.32 11.44 -3.50
C ILE A 32 -2.89 10.92 -3.46
N THR A 33 -2.28 11.02 -2.29
CA THR A 33 -0.93 10.47 -2.11
C THR A 33 -0.99 9.04 -1.62
N VAL A 34 0.14 8.35 -1.75
CA VAL A 34 0.26 6.98 -1.22
C VAL A 34 -0.04 6.97 0.28
N GLY A 35 0.49 7.95 1.02
CA GLY A 35 0.24 8.02 2.46
C GLY A 35 -1.24 8.16 2.78
N GLU A 36 -1.94 8.99 2.02
CA GLU A 36 -3.37 9.16 2.24
C GLU A 36 -4.15 7.89 1.92
N LEU A 37 -3.76 7.19 0.86
CA LEU A 37 -4.42 5.95 0.52
C LEU A 37 -4.15 4.89 1.59
N LEU A 38 -2.92 4.81 2.08
CA LEU A 38 -2.62 3.85 3.14
C LEU A 38 -3.43 4.15 4.41
N ALA A 39 -3.64 5.43 4.72
CA ALA A 39 -4.48 5.79 5.86
C ALA A 39 -5.92 5.30 5.66
N ARG A 40 -6.43 5.39 4.44
CA ARG A 40 -7.76 4.86 4.15
C ARG A 40 -7.82 3.35 4.29
N LEU A 41 -6.75 2.67 3.90
CA LEU A 41 -6.71 1.22 4.05
C LEU A 41 -6.67 0.82 5.52
N ILE A 42 -5.99 1.61 6.35
CA ILE A 42 -5.99 1.37 7.79
C ILE A 42 -7.41 1.53 8.34
N ASP A 43 -8.11 2.57 7.93
CA ASP A 43 -9.49 2.77 8.38
C ASP A 43 -10.39 1.62 7.92
N ARG A 44 -10.16 1.11 6.73
CA ARG A 44 -10.99 0.08 6.15
C ARG A 44 -10.74 -1.29 6.77
N HIS A 45 -9.49 -1.60 7.04
CA HIS A 45 -9.09 -2.95 7.47
C HIS A 45 -8.66 -3.02 8.93
N GLY A 46 -8.43 -1.88 9.56
CA GLY A 46 -8.18 -1.83 10.99
C GLY A 46 -6.74 -2.13 11.38
N ASP A 47 -6.57 -2.36 12.69
CA ASP A 47 -5.26 -2.57 13.28
C ASP A 47 -4.49 -3.75 12.71
N PRO A 48 -5.11 -4.88 12.36
CA PRO A 48 -4.32 -5.97 11.78
C PRO A 48 -3.55 -5.56 10.54
N PHE A 49 -4.16 -4.73 9.67
CA PHE A 49 -3.47 -4.22 8.51
C PHE A 49 -2.36 -3.27 8.92
N ARG A 50 -2.68 -2.32 9.79
CA ARG A 50 -1.71 -1.35 10.24
C ARG A 50 -0.48 -2.03 10.86
N ALA A 51 -0.73 -3.01 11.74
CA ALA A 51 0.36 -3.70 12.41
C ALA A 51 1.22 -4.53 11.46
N SER A 52 0.62 -5.04 10.38
CA SER A 52 1.36 -5.84 9.40
C SER A 52 2.25 -4.99 8.53
N VAL A 53 1.86 -3.75 8.28
CA VAL A 53 2.52 -2.89 7.30
C VAL A 53 3.44 -1.88 7.96
N PHE A 54 3.03 -1.33 9.10
CA PHE A 54 3.73 -0.23 9.73
C PHE A 54 4.41 -0.66 11.00
N ARG A 55 5.62 -0.14 11.21
CA ARG A 55 6.35 -0.28 12.44
C ARG A 55 5.94 0.81 13.43
N SER A 56 5.66 1.99 12.91
CA SER A 56 5.19 3.12 13.70
C SER A 56 4.32 3.98 12.79
N ALA A 57 3.85 5.12 13.32
CA ALA A 57 2.86 5.93 12.62
C ALA A 57 3.27 6.31 11.20
N LYS A 58 4.57 6.51 10.95
CA LYS A 58 5.02 6.96 9.64
C LYS A 58 6.19 6.14 9.12
N GLU A 59 6.32 4.93 9.60
CA GLU A 59 7.47 4.11 9.23
C GLU A 59 7.01 2.72 8.90
N LEU A 60 7.37 2.26 7.71
CA LEU A 60 7.04 0.91 7.29
C LEU A 60 7.93 -0.10 7.99
N ARG A 61 7.39 -1.31 8.17
CA ARG A 61 8.22 -2.39 8.66
C ARG A 61 9.27 -2.73 7.62
N ALA A 62 10.39 -3.26 8.07
CA ALA A 62 11.46 -3.67 7.16
C ALA A 62 11.01 -4.75 6.18
N THR A 63 9.96 -5.50 6.53
CA THR A 63 9.42 -6.55 5.67
C THR A 63 8.36 -6.04 4.71
N THR A 64 8.10 -4.73 4.70
CA THR A 64 7.04 -4.16 3.88
C THR A 64 7.62 -3.38 2.72
N LEU A 65 7.04 -3.59 1.54
CA LEU A 65 7.41 -2.85 0.34
C LEU A 65 6.12 -2.28 -0.26
N ILE A 66 6.13 -1.01 -0.56
CA ILE A 66 5.00 -0.36 -1.22
C ILE A 66 5.47 0.09 -2.60
N CYS A 67 4.74 -0.31 -3.63
CA CYS A 67 5.09 0.01 -5.00
C CYS A 67 3.93 0.65 -5.74
N VAL A 68 4.25 1.60 -6.58
CA VAL A 68 3.30 2.19 -7.53
C VAL A 68 3.74 1.72 -8.90
N ASN A 69 2.89 0.93 -9.57
CA ASN A 69 3.22 0.37 -10.89
C ASN A 69 4.58 -0.33 -10.88
N ASP A 70 4.79 -1.14 -9.84
CA ASP A 70 6.02 -1.93 -9.69
C ASP A 70 7.26 -1.13 -9.36
N CYS A 71 7.10 0.14 -9.01
CA CYS A 71 8.22 0.97 -8.61
C CYS A 71 8.11 1.27 -7.11
N ASP A 72 9.15 0.93 -6.35
CA ASP A 72 9.21 1.18 -4.92
C ASP A 72 9.04 2.67 -4.67
N ILE A 73 8.17 3.04 -3.75
CA ILE A 73 7.94 4.44 -3.45
C ILE A 73 9.18 5.14 -2.91
N ALA A 74 10.13 4.40 -2.36
CA ALA A 74 11.39 4.99 -1.93
C ALA A 74 12.18 5.57 -3.10
N GLN A 75 11.91 5.08 -4.31
CA GLN A 75 12.53 5.61 -5.52
C GLN A 75 11.69 6.71 -6.16
N LEU A 76 10.55 7.00 -5.56
CA LEU A 76 9.67 8.07 -5.99
C LEU A 76 9.70 9.13 -4.89
N GLN A 77 8.54 9.51 -4.38
CA GLN A 77 8.47 10.54 -3.37
C GLN A 77 7.97 9.98 -2.03
N GLY A 78 8.20 8.69 -1.80
CA GLY A 78 7.75 8.06 -0.57
C GLY A 78 6.25 8.19 -0.40
N PHE A 79 5.82 8.48 0.82
CA PHE A 79 4.39 8.63 1.08
C PHE A 79 3.77 9.84 0.38
N GLU A 80 4.58 10.76 -0.11
CA GLU A 80 4.09 11.93 -0.84
C GLU A 80 3.87 11.65 -2.32
N THR A 81 4.19 10.45 -2.78
CA THR A 81 3.96 10.06 -4.16
C THR A 81 2.47 10.16 -4.47
N ARG A 82 2.12 10.85 -5.54
CA ARG A 82 0.73 10.98 -5.94
C ARG A 82 0.33 9.84 -6.84
N LEU A 83 -0.92 9.43 -6.70
CA LEU A 83 -1.46 8.33 -7.48
C LEU A 83 -2.32 8.89 -8.60
N GLU A 84 -1.90 8.61 -9.83
CA GLU A 84 -2.63 9.07 -11.00
C GLU A 84 -3.65 8.03 -11.43
N ARG A 85 -4.54 8.45 -12.32
CA ARG A 85 -5.56 7.56 -12.82
C ARG A 85 -4.93 6.33 -13.47
N GLY A 86 -5.48 5.17 -13.13
CA GLY A 86 -5.05 3.92 -13.75
C GLY A 86 -3.83 3.28 -13.12
N GLU A 87 -3.29 3.89 -12.05
CA GLU A 87 -2.13 3.31 -11.41
C GLU A 87 -2.51 2.26 -10.39
N ASN A 88 -1.59 1.35 -10.14
CA ASN A 88 -1.76 0.29 -9.16
C ASN A 88 -0.85 0.52 -7.99
N LEU A 89 -1.38 0.30 -6.79
CA LEU A 89 -0.57 0.29 -5.57
C LEU A 89 -0.42 -1.14 -5.12
N SER A 90 0.80 -1.59 -4.93
CA SER A 90 1.06 -2.93 -4.41
C SER A 90 1.57 -2.83 -2.99
N VAL A 91 0.95 -3.58 -2.10
CA VAL A 91 1.38 -3.70 -0.71
C VAL A 91 1.94 -5.10 -0.54
N VAL A 92 3.25 -5.18 -0.33
CA VAL A 92 3.95 -6.44 -0.23
C VAL A 92 4.48 -6.58 1.18
N VAL A 93 4.03 -7.60 1.90
CA VAL A 93 4.57 -7.93 3.21
C VAL A 93 5.21 -9.29 3.08
N GLY A 94 6.53 -9.26 3.04
CA GLY A 94 7.27 -10.45 2.69
C GLY A 94 7.54 -11.35 3.86
N VAL A 95 7.71 -12.61 3.52
CA VAL A 95 8.40 -13.55 4.38
C VAL A 95 9.85 -13.49 3.92
N TYR A 96 10.76 -13.13 4.77
CA TYR A 96 12.12 -13.08 4.37
C TYR A 96 12.62 -14.41 4.03
N PRO A 97 13.34 -14.51 2.94
CA PRO A 97 14.06 -15.71 2.72
C PRO A 97 15.02 -15.86 3.85
N PRO A 98 15.11 -16.98 4.30
CA PRO A 98 16.12 -17.23 5.30
C PRO A 98 17.46 -16.98 4.71
N GLU A 99 17.97 -16.43 4.47
CA GLU A 99 18.95 -16.16 3.90
C GLU A 99 19.59 -15.94 4.08
N GLY A 100 19.64 -16.22 4.17
CA GLY A 100 19.99 -16.16 4.12
C GLY A 100 20.14 -15.86 4.35
N GLY A 101 19.95 -15.78 4.72
CA GLY A 101 19.87 -15.47 4.78
C GLY A 101 19.48 -15.43 4.97
#